data_5dcc01730d4b80f4847c93646ee62b39
#
_entry.id   5dcc01730d4b80f4847c93646ee62b39
#
_cell.length_a   1.000
_cell.length_b   1.000
_cell.length_c   1.000
_cell.angle_alpha   90.00
_cell.angle_beta   90.00
_cell.angle_gamma   90.00
#
_symmetry.space_group_name_H-M   'P 1'
#
loop_
_entity.id
_entity.type
_entity.pdbx_description
1 polymer ?
#
loop_
_entity_poly.entity_id
_entity_poly.type
_entity_poly.pdbx_seq_one_letter_code
_entity_poly.pdbx_strand_id
1 'polypeptide(L)'
;LQRPNAVDKPQRSPKKKLTVAELVALKGQRKLVLVTAFDAWTARAAEEAGVDMIAAWGADFESTKYVVSEVRRGAPNTLIGSGINPGAYESQEKALRLANEIRAAGTDIVYCSGLQTEKWGALAAQHVPCCAHVGYLPVNDTWLGGPRAVGKTAVEATKLYNEVMALEEAGCIAIEMECVPAKVAAEISKRTKM
;
A
#
# COMPACT_ATOMS: atom_id res chain seq x y z
N LEU A 1 28.15 -8.07 37.91
CA LEU A 1 26.93 -8.09 37.08
C LEU A 1 27.21 -8.92 35.84
N GLN A 2 26.84 -10.21 35.83
CA GLN A 2 26.90 -11.08 34.65
C GLN A 2 25.83 -10.59 33.67
N ARG A 3 26.23 -10.33 32.41
CA ARG A 3 25.28 -10.07 31.32
C ARG A 3 24.49 -11.35 31.10
N PRO A 4 23.15 -11.29 30.95
CA PRO A 4 22.38 -12.47 30.59
C PRO A 4 22.91 -12.99 29.24
N ASN A 5 23.10 -14.32 29.15
CA ASN A 5 23.53 -15.01 27.93
C ASN A 5 22.63 -14.60 26.78
N ALA A 6 23.23 -14.25 25.65
CA ALA A 6 22.51 -14.00 24.42
C ALA A 6 21.59 -15.20 24.12
N VAL A 7 20.29 -14.98 24.13
CA VAL A 7 19.33 -15.98 23.73
C VAL A 7 19.65 -16.30 22.27
N ASP A 8 20.04 -17.54 22.01
CA ASP A 8 20.28 -18.05 20.66
C ASP A 8 19.01 -17.83 19.84
N LYS A 9 19.02 -16.80 19.01
CA LYS A 9 17.90 -16.55 18.08
C LYS A 9 17.92 -17.70 17.09
N PRO A 10 16.81 -18.44 16.92
CA PRO A 10 16.74 -19.46 15.89
C PRO A 10 17.13 -18.84 14.55
N GLN A 11 18.11 -19.40 13.87
CA GLN A 11 18.48 -19.03 12.49
C GLN A 11 17.24 -19.27 11.62
N ARG A 12 16.48 -18.21 11.35
CA ARG A 12 15.39 -18.28 10.39
C ARG A 12 16.01 -18.38 9.00
N SER A 13 15.52 -19.34 8.21
CA SER A 13 15.83 -19.39 6.77
C SER A 13 15.58 -18.01 6.15
N PRO A 14 16.41 -17.55 5.21
CA PRO A 14 16.23 -16.27 4.56
C PRO A 14 14.80 -16.17 4.02
N LYS A 15 14.10 -15.11 4.37
CA LYS A 15 12.73 -14.83 3.94
C LYS A 15 12.71 -14.73 2.42
N LYS A 16 11.90 -15.56 1.76
CA LYS A 16 11.62 -15.38 0.33
C LYS A 16 10.65 -14.21 0.17
N LYS A 17 10.98 -13.27 -0.71
CA LYS A 17 10.08 -12.17 -1.09
C LYS A 17 8.83 -12.74 -1.76
N LEU A 18 7.66 -12.33 -1.30
CA LEU A 18 6.39 -12.64 -1.96
C LEU A 18 6.34 -11.99 -3.35
N THR A 19 5.75 -12.70 -4.29
CA THR A 19 5.28 -12.11 -5.54
C THR A 19 3.90 -11.48 -5.36
N VAL A 20 3.50 -10.61 -6.27
CA VAL A 20 2.14 -10.04 -6.29
C VAL A 20 1.09 -11.15 -6.39
N ALA A 21 1.33 -12.17 -7.21
CA ALA A 21 0.41 -13.31 -7.36
C ALA A 21 0.25 -14.09 -6.04
N GLU A 22 1.35 -14.34 -5.34
CA GLU A 22 1.31 -14.99 -4.01
C GLU A 22 0.58 -14.11 -2.99
N LEU A 23 0.80 -12.78 -3.00
CA LEU A 23 0.10 -11.83 -2.13
C LEU A 23 -1.42 -11.89 -2.35
N VAL A 24 -1.87 -11.79 -3.59
CA VAL A 24 -3.30 -11.86 -3.97
C VAL A 24 -3.91 -13.21 -3.57
N ALA A 25 -3.20 -14.31 -3.77
CA ALA A 25 -3.67 -15.64 -3.40
C ALA A 25 -3.86 -15.83 -1.89
N LEU A 26 -3.27 -14.99 -1.05
CA LEU A 26 -3.46 -15.01 0.40
C LEU A 26 -4.79 -14.41 0.86
N LYS A 27 -5.56 -13.79 -0.03
CA LYS A 27 -6.90 -13.25 0.27
C LYS A 27 -7.80 -14.35 0.85
N GLY A 28 -8.33 -14.12 2.04
CA GLY A 28 -9.16 -15.08 2.76
C GLY A 28 -8.42 -16.27 3.39
N GLN A 29 -7.14 -16.46 3.11
CA GLN A 29 -6.33 -17.53 3.70
C GLN A 29 -5.76 -17.12 5.07
N ARG A 30 -5.21 -15.93 5.15
CA ARG A 30 -4.69 -15.34 6.39
C ARG A 30 -4.69 -13.82 6.33
N LYS A 31 -4.52 -13.21 7.49
CA LYS A 31 -4.26 -11.77 7.58
C LYS A 31 -2.81 -11.48 7.22
N LEU A 32 -2.60 -10.35 6.55
CA LEU A 32 -1.28 -9.81 6.23
C LEU A 32 -0.90 -8.74 7.25
N VAL A 33 0.40 -8.65 7.52
CA VAL A 33 0.97 -7.62 8.38
C VAL A 33 1.70 -6.62 7.51
N LEU A 34 1.25 -5.38 7.54
CA LEU A 34 1.89 -4.24 6.91
C LEU A 34 2.34 -3.27 7.99
N VAL A 35 3.56 -2.75 7.86
CA VAL A 35 4.10 -1.71 8.74
C VAL A 35 4.65 -0.57 7.90
N THR A 36 4.76 0.61 8.49
CA THR A 36 5.43 1.75 7.85
C THR A 36 6.88 1.83 8.32
N ALA A 37 7.79 2.09 7.38
CA ALA A 37 9.20 2.37 7.68
C ALA A 37 9.73 3.52 6.81
N PHE A 38 10.68 4.28 7.37
CA PHE A 38 11.25 5.48 6.73
C PHE A 38 12.75 5.39 6.55
N ASP A 39 13.39 4.33 7.02
CA ASP A 39 14.82 4.12 6.98
C ASP A 39 15.18 2.63 6.92
N ALA A 40 16.45 2.36 6.59
CA ALA A 40 16.94 1.00 6.44
C ALA A 40 16.95 0.18 7.74
N TRP A 41 17.11 0.81 8.89
CA TRP A 41 17.18 0.10 10.17
C TRP A 41 15.83 -0.41 10.61
N THR A 42 14.81 0.46 10.54
CA THR A 42 13.42 0.09 10.82
C THR A 42 12.92 -0.95 9.82
N ALA A 43 13.25 -0.79 8.53
CA ALA A 43 12.89 -1.77 7.50
C ALA A 43 13.53 -3.13 7.74
N ARG A 44 14.79 -3.18 8.15
CA ARG A 44 15.49 -4.42 8.51
C ARG A 44 14.82 -5.12 9.69
N ALA A 45 14.52 -4.37 10.74
CA ALA A 45 13.82 -4.92 11.91
C ALA A 45 12.44 -5.49 11.52
N ALA A 46 11.71 -4.81 10.64
CA ALA A 46 10.43 -5.28 10.10
C ALA A 46 10.58 -6.59 9.29
N GLU A 47 11.59 -6.67 8.41
CA GLU A 47 11.87 -7.89 7.65
C GLU A 47 12.26 -9.05 8.58
N GLU A 48 13.12 -8.82 9.57
CA GLU A 48 13.52 -9.81 10.56
C GLU A 48 12.33 -10.27 11.42
N ALA A 49 11.37 -9.38 11.71
CA ALA A 49 10.12 -9.71 12.39
C ALA A 49 9.16 -10.53 11.52
N GLY A 50 9.36 -10.57 10.19
CA GLY A 50 8.58 -11.36 9.27
C GLY A 50 7.31 -10.69 8.76
N VAL A 51 7.24 -9.35 8.73
CA VAL A 51 6.10 -8.62 8.15
C VAL A 51 5.95 -8.95 6.66
N ASP A 52 4.74 -8.88 6.14
CA ASP A 52 4.45 -9.21 4.74
C ASP A 52 4.79 -8.07 3.79
N MET A 53 4.51 -6.85 4.22
CA MET A 53 4.71 -5.63 3.44
C MET A 53 5.26 -4.50 4.31
N ILE A 54 5.97 -3.58 3.66
CA ILE A 54 6.39 -2.31 4.26
C ILE A 54 5.85 -1.18 3.38
N ALA A 55 5.16 -0.23 3.99
CA ALA A 55 4.78 1.01 3.35
C ALA A 55 5.87 2.07 3.58
N ALA A 56 6.23 2.81 2.52
CA ALA A 56 7.32 3.77 2.55
C ALA A 56 6.94 5.02 1.73
N TRP A 57 7.06 6.21 2.33
CA TRP A 57 6.82 7.49 1.65
C TRP A 57 7.57 8.63 2.33
N GLY A 58 7.81 9.71 1.60
CA GLY A 58 8.34 10.97 2.07
C GLY A 58 7.32 12.11 1.92
N ALA A 59 7.74 13.32 2.22
CA ALA A 59 6.90 14.51 2.14
C ALA A 59 6.54 14.90 0.70
N ASP A 60 7.42 14.58 -0.25
CA ASP A 60 7.27 14.82 -1.68
C ASP A 60 7.78 13.61 -2.49
N PHE A 61 7.72 13.70 -3.81
CA PHE A 61 8.10 12.58 -4.68
C PHE A 61 9.60 12.24 -4.58
N GLU A 62 10.47 13.24 -4.50
CA GLU A 62 11.91 13.01 -4.42
C GLU A 62 12.32 12.38 -3.08
N SER A 63 11.80 12.92 -1.97
CA SER A 63 12.02 12.32 -0.65
C SER A 63 11.40 10.92 -0.55
N THR A 64 10.29 10.67 -1.22
CA THR A 64 9.67 9.33 -1.29
C THR A 64 10.60 8.34 -2.00
N LYS A 65 11.20 8.70 -3.13
CA LYS A 65 12.18 7.83 -3.81
C LYS A 65 13.38 7.52 -2.91
N TYR A 66 13.87 8.52 -2.19
CA TYR A 66 14.96 8.32 -1.23
C TYR A 66 14.57 7.35 -0.12
N VAL A 67 13.43 7.58 0.54
CA VAL A 67 12.93 6.69 1.61
C VAL A 67 12.73 5.26 1.09
N VAL A 68 12.13 5.09 -0.08
CA VAL A 68 11.95 3.77 -0.71
C VAL A 68 13.30 3.07 -0.93
N SER A 69 14.31 3.77 -1.40
CA SER A 69 15.64 3.19 -1.62
C SER A 69 16.28 2.73 -0.31
N GLU A 70 16.15 3.52 0.77
CA GLU A 70 16.63 3.17 2.09
C GLU A 70 15.88 1.94 2.66
N VAL A 71 14.55 1.94 2.56
CA VAL A 71 13.73 0.82 3.01
C VAL A 71 14.07 -0.46 2.21
N ARG A 72 14.27 -0.36 0.89
CA ARG A 72 14.70 -1.50 0.07
C ARG A 72 16.08 -2.02 0.47
N ARG A 73 17.00 -1.13 0.81
CA ARG A 73 18.32 -1.51 1.30
C ARG A 73 18.25 -2.29 2.63
N GLY A 74 17.32 -1.90 3.51
CA GLY A 74 17.10 -2.58 4.79
C GLY A 74 16.29 -3.87 4.68
N ALA A 75 15.36 -3.94 3.75
CA ALA A 75 14.42 -5.06 3.59
C ALA A 75 14.38 -5.58 2.13
N PRO A 76 15.46 -6.24 1.66
CA PRO A 76 15.56 -6.71 0.28
C PRO A 76 14.50 -7.77 -0.09
N ASN A 77 14.02 -8.54 0.87
CA ASN A 77 13.11 -9.67 0.68
C ASN A 77 11.69 -9.42 1.21
N THR A 78 11.30 -8.14 1.36
CA THR A 78 9.92 -7.78 1.74
C THR A 78 9.27 -6.97 0.62
N LEU A 79 7.96 -7.14 0.40
CA LEU A 79 7.21 -6.29 -0.52
C LEU A 79 7.19 -4.85 0.01
N ILE A 80 7.49 -3.90 -0.86
CA ILE A 80 7.43 -2.48 -0.55
C ILE A 80 6.32 -1.83 -1.35
N GLY A 81 5.37 -1.22 -0.63
CA GLY A 81 4.35 -0.34 -1.18
C GLY A 81 4.74 1.12 -0.99
N SER A 82 4.57 1.92 -2.02
CA SER A 82 4.79 3.36 -1.95
C SER A 82 3.92 4.11 -2.92
N GLY A 83 3.53 5.33 -2.55
CA GLY A 83 2.61 6.14 -3.33
C GLY A 83 3.28 7.22 -4.16
N ILE A 84 2.53 7.68 -5.14
CA ILE A 84 2.77 8.94 -5.82
C ILE A 84 1.90 9.97 -5.13
N ASN A 85 2.48 11.09 -4.69
CA ASN A 85 1.74 12.12 -3.99
C ASN A 85 0.52 12.58 -4.80
N PRO A 86 -0.69 12.61 -4.21
CA PRO A 86 -1.88 13.11 -4.89
C PRO A 86 -1.65 14.49 -5.47
N GLY A 87 -2.10 14.70 -6.72
CA GLY A 87 -1.88 15.97 -7.45
C GLY A 87 -0.58 16.01 -8.27
N ALA A 88 0.35 15.07 -8.07
CA ALA A 88 1.58 15.03 -8.86
C ALA A 88 1.41 14.41 -10.27
N TYR A 89 0.23 13.83 -10.56
CA TYR A 89 -0.04 13.10 -11.81
C TYR A 89 -1.26 13.70 -12.53
N GLU A 90 -1.04 14.68 -13.38
CA GLU A 90 -2.11 15.35 -14.15
C GLU A 90 -2.64 14.48 -15.30
N SER A 91 -1.81 13.57 -15.84
CA SER A 91 -2.13 12.72 -16.99
C SER A 91 -1.76 11.26 -16.75
N GLN A 92 -2.29 10.34 -17.58
CA GLN A 92 -1.91 8.93 -17.59
C GLN A 92 -0.41 8.75 -17.86
N GLU A 93 0.14 9.49 -18.82
CA GLU A 93 1.56 9.45 -19.16
C GLU A 93 2.43 9.85 -17.96
N LYS A 94 2.06 10.93 -17.26
CA LYS A 94 2.79 11.37 -16.09
C LYS A 94 2.68 10.35 -14.94
N ALA A 95 1.49 9.75 -14.72
CA ALA A 95 1.32 8.70 -13.74
C ALA A 95 2.21 7.49 -14.04
N LEU A 96 2.26 7.03 -15.30
CA LEU A 96 3.14 5.93 -15.73
C LEU A 96 4.63 6.26 -15.53
N ARG A 97 5.05 7.46 -15.89
CA ARG A 97 6.44 7.89 -15.70
C ARG A 97 6.83 7.88 -14.22
N LEU A 98 6.03 8.51 -13.35
CA LEU A 98 6.29 8.54 -11.91
C LEU A 98 6.25 7.13 -11.28
N ALA A 99 5.31 6.29 -11.71
CA ALA A 99 5.24 4.90 -11.25
C ALA A 99 6.51 4.11 -11.61
N ASN A 100 7.06 4.30 -12.81
CA ASN A 100 8.31 3.65 -13.21
C ASN A 100 9.52 4.20 -12.45
N GLU A 101 9.57 5.50 -12.19
CA GLU A 101 10.63 6.11 -11.39
C GLU A 101 10.65 5.56 -9.95
N ILE A 102 9.48 5.47 -9.29
CA ILE A 102 9.42 4.96 -7.91
C ILE A 102 9.67 3.46 -7.84
N ARG A 103 9.29 2.70 -8.87
CA ARG A 103 9.64 1.28 -8.98
C ARG A 103 11.14 1.08 -9.15
N ALA A 104 11.80 1.93 -9.93
CA ALA A 104 13.26 1.93 -10.06
C ALA A 104 13.96 2.22 -8.72
N ALA A 105 13.35 3.01 -7.83
CA ALA A 105 13.84 3.23 -6.48
C ALA A 105 13.65 2.00 -5.56
N GLY A 106 12.80 1.03 -5.91
CA GLY A 106 12.63 -0.21 -5.16
C GLY A 106 11.20 -0.57 -4.74
N THR A 107 10.20 0.21 -5.16
CA THR A 107 8.78 -0.10 -4.90
C THR A 107 8.32 -1.32 -5.69
N ASP A 108 7.56 -2.20 -5.06
CA ASP A 108 6.90 -3.35 -5.71
C ASP A 108 5.44 -3.02 -6.08
N ILE A 109 4.75 -2.28 -5.21
CA ILE A 109 3.31 -1.96 -5.35
C ILE A 109 3.12 -0.46 -5.25
N VAL A 110 2.50 0.15 -6.25
CA VAL A 110 2.25 1.59 -6.29
C VAL A 110 0.91 1.90 -5.62
N TYR A 111 0.94 2.76 -4.59
CA TYR A 111 -0.27 3.27 -3.96
C TYR A 111 -0.92 4.35 -4.82
N CYS A 112 -2.22 4.21 -5.01
CA CYS A 112 -3.04 4.99 -5.93
C CYS A 112 -4.21 5.64 -5.17
N SER A 113 -4.10 6.92 -4.85
CA SER A 113 -5.12 7.62 -4.06
C SER A 113 -6.27 8.13 -4.92
N GLY A 114 -7.50 7.85 -4.48
CA GLY A 114 -8.74 8.34 -5.08
C GLY A 114 -9.20 7.59 -6.33
N LEU A 115 -10.40 7.95 -6.78
CA LEU A 115 -11.08 7.31 -7.91
C LEU A 115 -10.61 7.91 -9.25
N GLN A 116 -9.45 7.50 -9.71
CA GLN A 116 -8.87 7.91 -11.00
C GLN A 116 -8.65 6.66 -11.89
N THR A 117 -9.74 5.94 -12.14
CA THR A 117 -9.74 4.62 -12.77
C THR A 117 -9.01 4.58 -14.12
N GLU A 118 -9.08 5.63 -14.93
CA GLU A 118 -8.33 5.72 -16.20
C GLU A 118 -6.81 5.67 -15.97
N LYS A 119 -6.30 6.39 -14.96
CA LYS A 119 -4.87 6.42 -14.67
C LYS A 119 -4.41 5.08 -14.09
N TRP A 120 -5.18 4.55 -13.15
CA TRP A 120 -4.85 3.26 -12.53
C TRP A 120 -4.98 2.10 -13.52
N GLY A 121 -5.96 2.16 -14.43
CA GLY A 121 -6.09 1.22 -15.54
C GLY A 121 -4.90 1.26 -16.51
N ALA A 122 -4.39 2.47 -16.81
CA ALA A 122 -3.18 2.60 -17.62
C ALA A 122 -1.93 1.99 -16.95
N LEU A 123 -1.78 2.14 -15.62
CA LEU A 123 -0.72 1.48 -14.86
C LEU A 123 -0.88 -0.04 -14.89
N ALA A 124 -2.09 -0.54 -14.60
CA ALA A 124 -2.39 -1.97 -14.59
C ALA A 124 -2.14 -2.63 -15.96
N ALA A 125 -2.51 -1.95 -17.06
CA ALA A 125 -2.23 -2.41 -18.42
C ALA A 125 -0.73 -2.55 -18.74
N GLN A 126 0.13 -1.84 -18.01
CA GLN A 126 1.59 -1.95 -18.11
C GLN A 126 2.17 -2.87 -17.00
N HIS A 127 1.34 -3.71 -16.39
CA HIS A 127 1.73 -4.61 -15.30
C HIS A 127 2.39 -3.90 -14.11
N VAL A 128 1.96 -2.66 -13.81
CA VAL A 128 2.31 -1.97 -12.57
C VAL A 128 1.30 -2.35 -11.51
N PRO A 129 1.69 -3.09 -10.45
CA PRO A 129 0.77 -3.45 -9.39
C PRO A 129 0.31 -2.21 -8.62
N CYS A 130 -1.01 -2.00 -8.54
CA CYS A 130 -1.62 -0.86 -7.88
C CYS A 130 -2.36 -1.29 -6.61
N CYS A 131 -2.10 -0.58 -5.51
CA CYS A 131 -2.91 -0.62 -4.30
C CYS A 131 -3.78 0.62 -4.26
N ALA A 132 -5.10 0.47 -4.33
CA ALA A 132 -6.03 1.60 -4.23
C ALA A 132 -6.09 2.12 -2.78
N HIS A 133 -6.33 3.43 -2.62
CA HIS A 133 -6.54 4.05 -1.33
C HIS A 133 -7.88 4.79 -1.33
N VAL A 134 -8.81 4.37 -0.47
CA VAL A 134 -10.18 4.88 -0.38
C VAL A 134 -10.59 5.16 1.08
N GLY A 135 -11.74 5.77 1.24
CA GLY A 135 -12.23 6.20 2.54
C GLY A 135 -11.76 7.63 2.84
N TYR A 136 -11.12 7.83 3.98
CA TYR A 136 -10.54 9.11 4.32
C TYR A 136 -9.19 9.27 3.61
N LEU A 137 -9.10 10.29 2.78
CA LEU A 137 -7.85 10.69 2.13
C LEU A 137 -7.43 12.04 2.72
N PRO A 138 -6.30 12.12 3.45
CA PRO A 138 -5.88 13.36 4.13
C PRO A 138 -5.82 14.59 3.21
N VAL A 139 -5.45 14.39 1.94
CA VAL A 139 -5.41 15.48 0.94
C VAL A 139 -6.78 16.07 0.62
N ASN A 140 -7.86 15.40 0.98
CA ASN A 140 -9.23 15.84 0.77
C ASN A 140 -9.87 16.45 2.04
N ASP A 141 -9.08 16.73 3.07
CA ASP A 141 -9.55 17.18 4.37
C ASP A 141 -10.50 18.39 4.30
N THR A 142 -10.08 19.44 3.61
CA THR A 142 -10.89 20.64 3.43
C THR A 142 -12.17 20.36 2.64
N TRP A 143 -12.12 19.46 1.66
CA TRP A 143 -13.29 19.05 0.89
C TRP A 143 -14.28 18.22 1.72
N LEU A 144 -13.79 17.41 2.64
CA LEU A 144 -14.60 16.55 3.52
C LEU A 144 -15.12 17.30 4.76
N GLY A 145 -14.64 18.52 5.01
CA GLY A 145 -15.00 19.31 6.21
C GLY A 145 -14.21 18.88 7.45
N GLY A 146 -12.99 18.37 7.27
CA GLY A 146 -12.07 17.91 8.32
C GLY A 146 -11.99 16.38 8.42
N PRO A 147 -11.11 15.86 9.30
CA PRO A 147 -10.93 14.42 9.50
C PRO A 147 -12.21 13.75 9.98
N ARG A 148 -12.68 12.75 9.24
CA ARG A 148 -13.86 11.98 9.62
C ARG A 148 -13.86 10.57 9.04
N ALA A 149 -14.61 9.68 9.66
CA ALA A 149 -14.87 8.37 9.06
C ALA A 149 -15.82 8.51 7.85
N VAL A 150 -15.51 7.80 6.77
CA VAL A 150 -16.25 7.75 5.50
C VAL A 150 -17.02 6.44 5.40
N GLY A 151 -18.28 6.50 4.96
CA GLY A 151 -19.13 5.31 4.86
C GLY A 151 -20.02 5.10 6.10
N LYS A 152 -20.30 6.13 6.90
CA LYS A 152 -21.17 6.03 8.08
C LYS A 152 -22.65 5.87 7.74
N THR A 153 -23.09 6.38 6.60
CA THR A 153 -24.49 6.25 6.15
C THR A 153 -24.59 5.19 5.06
N ALA A 154 -25.79 4.66 4.82
CA ALA A 154 -26.03 3.71 3.74
C ALA A 154 -25.64 4.28 2.36
N VAL A 155 -25.90 5.56 2.13
CA VAL A 155 -25.54 6.27 0.90
C VAL A 155 -24.01 6.31 0.73
N GLU A 156 -23.28 6.74 1.77
CA GLU A 156 -21.81 6.79 1.73
C GLU A 156 -21.20 5.37 1.59
N ALA A 157 -21.76 4.38 2.29
CA ALA A 157 -21.27 3.00 2.21
C ALA A 157 -21.47 2.40 0.81
N THR A 158 -22.63 2.68 0.17
CA THR A 158 -22.89 2.24 -1.20
C THR A 158 -21.98 2.94 -2.20
N LYS A 159 -21.75 4.24 -2.02
CA LYS A 159 -20.79 4.98 -2.85
C LYS A 159 -19.39 4.39 -2.74
N LEU A 160 -18.92 4.17 -1.52
CA LEU A 160 -17.59 3.57 -1.27
C LEU A 160 -17.48 2.16 -1.89
N TYR A 161 -18.52 1.35 -1.78
CA TYR A 161 -18.56 0.04 -2.43
C TYR A 161 -18.40 0.15 -3.95
N ASN A 162 -19.14 1.05 -4.59
CA ASN A 162 -19.05 1.26 -6.03
C ASN A 162 -17.66 1.77 -6.45
N GLU A 163 -17.03 2.64 -5.65
CA GLU A 163 -15.65 3.10 -5.86
C GLU A 163 -14.66 1.92 -5.82
N VAL A 164 -14.79 1.05 -4.82
CA VAL A 164 -13.93 -0.14 -4.70
C VAL A 164 -14.09 -1.07 -5.89
N MET A 165 -15.33 -1.32 -6.35
CA MET A 165 -15.57 -2.18 -7.51
C MET A 165 -15.01 -1.58 -8.80
N ALA A 166 -15.12 -0.27 -8.98
CA ALA A 166 -14.53 0.42 -10.14
C ALA A 166 -13.00 0.38 -10.13
N LEU A 167 -12.36 0.46 -8.96
CA LEU A 167 -10.92 0.34 -8.81
C LEU A 167 -10.43 -1.10 -9.06
N GLU A 168 -11.20 -2.11 -8.63
CA GLU A 168 -10.93 -3.52 -8.96
C GLU A 168 -11.04 -3.75 -10.48
N GLU A 169 -12.08 -3.24 -11.13
CA GLU A 169 -12.26 -3.33 -12.57
C GLU A 169 -11.13 -2.62 -13.34
N ALA A 170 -10.64 -1.50 -12.82
CA ALA A 170 -9.47 -0.82 -13.35
C ALA A 170 -8.16 -1.60 -13.19
N GLY A 171 -8.15 -2.72 -12.47
CA GLY A 171 -7.00 -3.61 -12.31
C GLY A 171 -6.15 -3.36 -11.06
N CYS A 172 -6.65 -2.63 -10.07
CA CYS A 172 -6.01 -2.59 -8.76
C CYS A 172 -6.01 -3.97 -8.12
N ILE A 173 -4.92 -4.32 -7.44
CA ILE A 173 -4.71 -5.66 -6.86
C ILE A 173 -4.94 -5.72 -5.36
N ALA A 174 -4.97 -4.59 -4.71
CA ALA A 174 -5.16 -4.43 -3.28
C ALA A 174 -5.83 -3.08 -2.98
N ILE A 175 -6.34 -2.95 -1.77
CA ILE A 175 -7.02 -1.72 -1.33
C ILE A 175 -6.69 -1.40 0.12
N GLU A 176 -6.37 -0.14 0.38
CA GLU A 176 -6.31 0.46 1.70
C GLU A 176 -7.63 1.21 1.97
N MET A 177 -8.29 0.87 3.08
CA MET A 177 -9.54 1.52 3.51
C MET A 177 -9.28 2.33 4.76
N GLU A 178 -9.01 3.63 4.62
CA GLU A 178 -8.72 4.50 5.75
C GLU A 178 -9.99 5.07 6.37
N CYS A 179 -10.08 4.98 7.71
CA CYS A 179 -11.20 5.53 8.50
C CYS A 179 -12.59 5.13 7.98
N VAL A 180 -12.75 3.86 7.58
CA VAL A 180 -14.05 3.28 7.20
C VAL A 180 -14.62 2.50 8.39
N PRO A 181 -15.94 2.61 8.70
CA PRO A 181 -16.54 1.79 9.75
C PRO A 181 -16.28 0.29 9.53
N ALA A 182 -15.83 -0.41 10.56
CA ALA A 182 -15.38 -1.80 10.46
C ALA A 182 -16.40 -2.76 9.79
N LYS A 183 -17.69 -2.58 10.07
CA LYS A 183 -18.76 -3.37 9.45
C LYS A 183 -18.85 -3.13 7.94
N VAL A 184 -18.70 -1.88 7.50
CA VAL A 184 -18.72 -1.51 6.08
C VAL A 184 -17.49 -2.07 5.37
N ALA A 185 -16.31 -1.86 5.94
CA ALA A 185 -15.06 -2.40 5.41
C ALA A 185 -15.11 -3.93 5.28
N ALA A 186 -15.63 -4.63 6.30
CA ALA A 186 -15.78 -6.09 6.28
C ALA A 186 -16.72 -6.57 5.16
N GLU A 187 -17.85 -5.88 4.95
CA GLU A 187 -18.80 -6.25 3.90
C GLU A 187 -18.24 -5.98 2.49
N ILE A 188 -17.52 -4.88 2.30
CA ILE A 188 -16.83 -4.60 1.05
C ILE A 188 -15.73 -5.65 0.81
N SER A 189 -14.91 -5.92 1.81
CA SER A 189 -13.81 -6.91 1.70
C SER A 189 -14.28 -8.32 1.32
N LYS A 190 -15.50 -8.73 1.69
CA LYS A 190 -16.08 -10.01 1.28
C LYS A 190 -16.47 -10.04 -0.20
N ARG A 191 -16.70 -8.89 -0.83
CA ARG A 191 -17.26 -8.77 -2.19
C ARG A 191 -16.24 -8.37 -3.24
N THR A 192 -15.08 -7.88 -2.83
CA THR A 192 -13.95 -7.57 -3.72
C THR A 192 -12.93 -8.71 -3.70
N LYS A 193 -12.20 -8.87 -4.80
CA LYS A 193 -11.05 -9.78 -4.90
C LYS A 193 -9.75 -9.16 -4.37
N MET A 194 -9.77 -7.83 -4.15
CA MET A 194 -8.65 -7.07 -3.58
C MET A 194 -8.51 -7.27 -2.08
#